data_bd3d9ff37ef7264ca1d08d4950bd129e
#
_entry.id   bd3d9ff37ef7264ca1d08d4950bd129e
#
_cell.length_a   1.000
_cell.length_b   1.000
_cell.length_c   1.000
_cell.angle_alpha   90.00
_cell.angle_beta   90.00
_cell.angle_gamma   90.00
#
_symmetry.space_group_name_H-M   'P 1'
#
loop_
_entity.id
_entity.type
_entity.pdbx_description
1 polymer ?
#
loop_
_entity_poly.entity_id
_entity_poly.type
_entity_poly.pdbx_seq_one_letter_code
_entity_poly.pdbx_strand_id
1 'polypeptide(L)'
;PEKGIRTFISALQGAVGPKGVVAAPTFTFRFVGEGQYSHVETASVGMGALNEALRKQEGAIRSNHPIQSVTFLGPVSDEFAQDRPFSAYESGATFDLMAKQGFKILLLGVSPKYISHSHLSEERYKVPYRFMKRVKGSAIFAGSMKPARSGWGFYARYLDLDTYPEKEDVIVRELHVG
;
A
#
# COMPACT_ATOMS: atom_id res chain seq x y z
N PRO A 1 23.30 -8.81 1.41
CA PRO A 1 22.02 -8.18 1.79
C PRO A 1 20.82 -9.05 1.42
N GLU A 2 20.74 -9.58 0.18
CA GLU A 2 19.56 -10.33 -0.30
C GLU A 2 19.25 -11.60 0.52
N LYS A 3 20.28 -12.38 0.90
CA LYS A 3 20.09 -13.59 1.71
C LYS A 3 19.42 -13.26 3.06
N GLY A 4 19.85 -12.20 3.73
CA GLY A 4 19.25 -11.75 4.99
C GLY A 4 17.79 -11.32 4.85
N ILE A 5 17.45 -10.61 3.77
CA ILE A 5 16.08 -10.19 3.48
C ILE A 5 15.17 -11.40 3.25
N ARG A 6 15.61 -12.37 2.45
CA ARG A 6 14.85 -13.61 2.22
C ARG A 6 14.64 -14.40 3.51
N THR A 7 15.68 -14.55 4.34
CA THR A 7 15.56 -15.20 5.65
C THR A 7 14.54 -14.47 6.53
N PHE A 8 14.54 -13.15 6.52
CA PHE A 8 13.58 -12.35 7.28
C PHE A 8 12.14 -12.52 6.78
N ILE A 9 11.91 -12.54 5.46
CA ILE A 9 10.59 -12.83 4.88
C ILE A 9 10.11 -14.21 5.32
N SER A 10 10.98 -15.24 5.26
CA SER A 10 10.63 -16.58 5.71
C SER A 10 10.30 -16.65 7.20
N ALA A 11 11.02 -15.85 8.03
CA ALA A 11 10.72 -15.75 9.46
C ALA A 11 9.35 -15.11 9.72
N LEU A 12 9.00 -14.06 8.97
CA LEU A 12 7.66 -13.44 9.04
C LEU A 12 6.56 -14.43 8.65
N GLN A 13 6.75 -15.18 7.56
CA GLN A 13 5.80 -16.23 7.15
C GLN A 13 5.67 -17.31 8.22
N GLY A 14 6.78 -17.75 8.83
CA GLY A 14 6.76 -18.68 9.94
C GLY A 14 6.00 -18.16 11.15
N ALA A 15 6.18 -16.87 11.48
CA ALA A 15 5.51 -16.24 12.61
C ALA A 15 3.97 -16.11 12.43
N VAL A 16 3.51 -15.82 11.22
CA VAL A 16 2.07 -15.73 10.93
C VAL A 16 1.44 -17.10 10.66
N GLY A 17 2.26 -18.12 10.40
CA GLY A 17 1.83 -19.50 10.16
C GLY A 17 1.23 -19.73 8.77
N PRO A 18 0.81 -20.99 8.48
CA PRO A 18 0.41 -21.40 7.13
C PRO A 18 -0.89 -20.77 6.62
N LYS A 19 -1.71 -20.22 7.50
CA LYS A 19 -2.94 -19.49 7.17
C LYS A 19 -2.76 -17.98 7.23
N GLY A 20 -1.59 -17.52 7.65
CA GLY A 20 -1.30 -16.09 7.78
C GLY A 20 -0.81 -15.48 6.48
N VAL A 21 -0.95 -14.17 6.37
CA VAL A 21 -0.54 -13.37 5.22
C VAL A 21 0.46 -12.32 5.67
N VAL A 22 1.59 -12.24 4.97
CA VAL A 22 2.53 -11.12 5.09
C VAL A 22 2.24 -10.14 3.97
N ALA A 23 2.02 -8.87 4.31
CA ALA A 23 1.73 -7.82 3.35
C ALA A 23 2.71 -6.66 3.49
N ALA A 24 3.08 -6.05 2.36
CA ALA A 24 3.92 -4.85 2.35
C ALA A 24 3.44 -3.83 1.31
N PRO A 25 3.46 -2.52 1.62
CA PRO A 25 3.17 -1.50 0.64
C PRO A 25 4.25 -1.50 -0.46
N THR A 26 3.79 -1.58 -1.71
CA THR A 26 4.66 -1.58 -2.90
C THR A 26 4.27 -0.44 -3.84
N PHE A 27 4.20 0.76 -3.28
CA PHE A 27 3.76 1.96 -3.97
C PHE A 27 4.69 2.34 -5.12
N THR A 28 4.10 2.96 -6.13
CA THR A 28 4.80 3.42 -7.34
C THR A 28 4.43 4.87 -7.64
N PHE A 29 4.90 5.78 -6.78
CA PHE A 29 4.61 7.21 -6.92
C PHE A 29 5.10 7.81 -8.24
N ARG A 30 6.09 7.18 -8.90
CA ARG A 30 6.55 7.58 -10.25
C ARG A 30 5.43 7.57 -11.28
N PHE A 31 4.41 6.72 -11.12
CA PHE A 31 3.23 6.71 -11.99
C PHE A 31 2.53 8.07 -12.07
N VAL A 32 2.58 8.87 -11.02
CA VAL A 32 1.96 10.21 -10.98
C VAL A 32 2.57 11.17 -12.03
N GLY A 33 3.86 11.00 -12.35
CA GLY A 33 4.56 11.78 -13.37
C GLY A 33 4.73 11.06 -14.71
N GLU A 34 5.00 9.76 -14.67
CA GLU A 34 5.33 8.96 -15.85
C GLU A 34 4.09 8.40 -16.57
N GLY A 35 2.99 8.18 -15.85
CA GLY A 35 1.73 7.70 -16.40
C GLY A 35 1.77 6.26 -16.94
N GLN A 36 2.81 5.48 -16.62
CA GLN A 36 2.98 4.11 -17.07
C GLN A 36 3.22 3.16 -15.90
N TYR A 37 2.55 2.02 -15.93
CA TYR A 37 2.64 1.00 -14.89
C TYR A 37 2.50 -0.40 -15.47
N SER A 38 3.40 -1.27 -15.07
CA SER A 38 3.30 -2.72 -15.25
C SER A 38 3.21 -3.38 -13.87
N HIS A 39 2.18 -4.16 -13.65
CA HIS A 39 1.92 -4.84 -12.38
C HIS A 39 3.11 -5.73 -11.95
N VAL A 40 3.75 -6.37 -12.91
CA VAL A 40 4.88 -7.27 -12.68
C VAL A 40 6.20 -6.50 -12.63
N GLU A 41 6.44 -5.63 -13.63
CA GLU A 41 7.77 -5.06 -13.87
C GLU A 41 8.04 -3.77 -13.06
N THR A 42 6.99 -2.97 -12.80
CA THR A 42 7.21 -1.69 -12.13
C THR A 42 7.66 -1.89 -10.69
N ALA A 43 8.90 -1.54 -10.41
CA ALA A 43 9.49 -1.63 -9.09
C ALA A 43 8.88 -0.63 -8.11
N SER A 44 8.83 -1.00 -6.84
CA SER A 44 8.37 -0.14 -5.73
C SER A 44 9.51 0.74 -5.19
N VAL A 45 10.01 1.64 -6.03
CA VAL A 45 11.16 2.50 -5.71
C VAL A 45 10.85 3.40 -4.51
N GLY A 46 11.75 3.43 -3.52
CA GLY A 46 11.60 4.24 -2.32
C GLY A 46 10.80 3.59 -1.19
N MET A 47 10.24 2.39 -1.40
CA MET A 47 9.47 1.68 -0.37
C MET A 47 10.31 0.76 0.53
N GLY A 48 11.63 0.69 0.27
CA GLY A 48 12.55 -0.16 1.03
C GLY A 48 12.83 -1.51 0.38
N ALA A 49 14.00 -2.07 0.70
CA ALA A 49 14.50 -3.30 0.09
C ALA A 49 13.63 -4.53 0.45
N LEU A 50 13.07 -4.56 1.67
CA LEU A 50 12.18 -5.65 2.11
C LEU A 50 10.90 -5.70 1.27
N ASN A 51 10.27 -4.56 1.03
CA ASN A 51 9.01 -4.47 0.29
C ASN A 51 9.22 -4.91 -1.17
N GLU A 52 10.31 -4.46 -1.80
CA GLU A 52 10.65 -4.87 -3.15
C GLU A 52 11.03 -6.36 -3.24
N ALA A 53 11.71 -6.90 -2.23
CA ALA A 53 12.02 -8.31 -2.16
C ALA A 53 10.76 -9.17 -1.95
N LEU A 54 9.80 -8.71 -1.12
CA LEU A 54 8.51 -9.37 -0.96
C LEU A 54 7.74 -9.40 -2.28
N ARG A 55 7.72 -8.28 -3.02
CA ARG A 55 7.06 -8.17 -4.32
C ARG A 55 7.56 -9.21 -5.34
N LYS A 56 8.83 -9.58 -5.23
CA LYS A 56 9.49 -10.54 -6.15
C LYS A 56 9.44 -12.00 -5.66
N GLN A 57 8.81 -12.28 -4.52
CA GLN A 57 8.66 -13.67 -4.07
C GLN A 57 7.75 -14.45 -5.01
N GLU A 58 8.07 -15.72 -5.21
CA GLU A 58 7.17 -16.66 -5.87
C GLU A 58 5.86 -16.76 -5.11
N GLY A 59 4.74 -16.74 -5.81
CA GLY A 59 3.40 -16.75 -5.21
C GLY A 59 2.96 -15.42 -4.59
N ALA A 60 3.77 -14.37 -4.67
CA ALA A 60 3.34 -13.05 -4.22
C ALA A 60 2.27 -12.45 -5.15
N ILE A 61 1.22 -11.91 -4.55
CA ILE A 61 0.11 -11.25 -5.25
C ILE A 61 0.17 -9.76 -4.95
N ARG A 62 0.10 -8.93 -5.98
CA ARG A 62 0.09 -7.46 -5.86
C ARG A 62 -1.29 -6.92 -6.17
N SER A 63 -1.80 -6.00 -5.37
CA SER A 63 -3.11 -5.38 -5.61
C SER A 63 -3.12 -4.44 -6.81
N ASN A 64 -4.29 -4.28 -7.43
CA ASN A 64 -4.47 -3.58 -8.71
C ASN A 64 -4.69 -2.06 -8.55
N HIS A 65 -3.74 -1.36 -7.93
CA HIS A 65 -3.72 0.10 -7.90
C HIS A 65 -2.35 0.63 -8.33
N PRO A 66 -2.21 1.37 -9.45
CA PRO A 66 -0.91 1.68 -10.04
C PRO A 66 -0.06 2.65 -9.20
N ILE A 67 -0.65 3.34 -8.21
CA ILE A 67 0.09 4.25 -7.34
C ILE A 67 0.35 3.62 -5.98
N GLN A 68 -0.69 3.04 -5.37
CA GLN A 68 -0.68 2.60 -3.96
C GLN A 68 -1.04 1.12 -3.83
N SER A 69 -0.33 0.28 -4.59
CA SER A 69 -0.46 -1.17 -4.50
C SER A 69 0.16 -1.73 -3.22
N VAL A 70 -0.37 -2.84 -2.76
CA VAL A 70 0.17 -3.66 -1.67
C VAL A 70 0.49 -5.03 -2.23
N THR A 71 1.62 -5.60 -1.85
CA THR A 71 1.97 -6.99 -2.18
C THR A 71 1.71 -7.88 -0.97
N PHE A 72 1.11 -9.02 -1.23
CA PHE A 72 0.72 -10.05 -0.27
C PHE A 72 1.47 -11.34 -0.55
N LEU A 73 1.90 -12.03 0.50
CA LEU A 73 2.51 -13.35 0.45
C LEU A 73 1.82 -14.27 1.48
N GLY A 74 1.23 -15.35 1.00
CA GLY A 74 0.40 -16.26 1.78
C GLY A 74 -0.99 -16.47 1.14
N PRO A 75 -1.92 -17.20 1.79
CA PRO A 75 -3.24 -17.47 1.27
C PRO A 75 -4.12 -16.20 1.29
N VAL A 76 -4.19 -15.51 0.18
CA VAL A 76 -4.92 -14.25 -0.01
C VAL A 76 -6.16 -14.51 -0.84
N SER A 77 -7.29 -13.91 -0.47
CA SER A 77 -8.50 -13.97 -1.29
C SER A 77 -8.34 -13.19 -2.59
N ASP A 78 -8.98 -13.66 -3.64
CA ASP A 78 -8.92 -13.06 -4.99
C ASP A 78 -9.38 -11.60 -5.01
N GLU A 79 -10.17 -11.17 -4.03
CA GLU A 79 -10.66 -9.81 -3.93
C GLU A 79 -9.55 -8.76 -3.87
N PHE A 80 -8.35 -9.10 -3.36
CA PHE A 80 -7.19 -8.20 -3.37
C PHE A 80 -6.56 -8.02 -4.75
N ALA A 81 -6.75 -8.98 -5.65
CA ALA A 81 -6.20 -9.00 -7.00
C ALA A 81 -7.20 -8.59 -8.09
N GLN A 82 -8.46 -8.34 -7.73
CA GLN A 82 -9.48 -7.97 -8.73
C GLN A 82 -9.43 -6.48 -9.09
N ASP A 83 -10.09 -6.07 -10.17
CA ASP A 83 -10.25 -4.67 -10.59
C ASP A 83 -10.90 -3.81 -9.53
N ARG A 84 -10.42 -2.60 -9.40
CA ARG A 84 -10.68 -1.86 -8.23
C ARG A 84 -10.95 -0.42 -8.32
N PRO A 85 -11.47 -0.01 -7.18
CA PRO A 85 -11.96 1.34 -6.98
C PRO A 85 -10.94 2.40 -7.39
N PHE A 86 -11.45 3.60 -7.52
CA PHE A 86 -10.68 4.76 -7.94
C PHE A 86 -9.55 5.09 -6.94
N SER A 87 -9.82 4.97 -5.63
CA SER A 87 -8.83 5.13 -4.56
C SER A 87 -8.44 3.79 -3.93
N ALA A 88 -7.18 3.65 -3.52
CA ALA A 88 -6.72 2.49 -2.74
C ALA A 88 -7.34 2.40 -1.35
N TYR A 89 -7.96 3.47 -0.85
CA TYR A 89 -8.52 3.60 0.49
C TYR A 89 -10.05 3.66 0.53
N GLU A 90 -10.74 3.75 -0.60
CA GLU A 90 -12.21 3.78 -0.58
C GLU A 90 -12.81 2.42 -0.17
N SER A 91 -14.10 2.39 0.10
CA SER A 91 -14.81 1.18 0.55
C SER A 91 -14.66 0.03 -0.46
N GLY A 92 -14.24 -1.15 0.01
CA GLY A 92 -13.94 -2.32 -0.80
C GLY A 92 -12.55 -2.29 -1.46
N ALA A 93 -11.77 -1.22 -1.29
CA ALA A 93 -10.40 -1.17 -1.78
C ALA A 93 -9.42 -1.90 -0.85
N THR A 94 -8.18 -2.06 -1.32
CA THR A 94 -7.13 -2.83 -0.65
C THR A 94 -6.99 -2.53 0.84
N PHE A 95 -6.89 -1.25 1.23
CA PHE A 95 -6.69 -0.88 2.64
C PHE A 95 -7.95 -1.07 3.49
N ASP A 96 -9.14 -0.89 2.92
CA ASP A 96 -10.40 -1.16 3.59
C ASP A 96 -10.58 -2.67 3.84
N LEU A 97 -10.25 -3.51 2.86
CA LEU A 97 -10.30 -4.96 3.00
C LEU A 97 -9.29 -5.45 4.05
N MET A 98 -8.06 -4.92 4.05
CA MET A 98 -7.06 -5.25 5.07
C MET A 98 -7.56 -4.91 6.49
N ALA A 99 -8.17 -3.73 6.65
CA ALA A 99 -8.74 -3.32 7.94
C ALA A 99 -9.88 -4.26 8.39
N LYS A 100 -10.80 -4.59 7.48
CA LYS A 100 -11.91 -5.52 7.76
C LYS A 100 -11.45 -6.93 8.11
N GLN A 101 -10.36 -7.40 7.50
CA GLN A 101 -9.77 -8.71 7.76
C GLN A 101 -8.83 -8.71 8.98
N GLY A 102 -8.67 -7.59 9.68
CA GLY A 102 -7.91 -7.51 10.91
C GLY A 102 -6.39 -7.59 10.75
N PHE A 103 -5.85 -7.13 9.62
CA PHE A 103 -4.41 -7.03 9.42
C PHE A 103 -3.78 -6.17 10.51
N LYS A 104 -2.65 -6.64 11.05
CA LYS A 104 -1.84 -5.91 12.03
C LYS A 104 -0.73 -5.14 11.33
N ILE A 105 -0.33 -4.01 11.90
CA ILE A 105 0.74 -3.17 11.36
C ILE A 105 2.02 -3.47 12.12
N LEU A 106 3.06 -3.81 11.37
CA LEU A 106 4.42 -3.99 11.88
C LEU A 106 5.31 -2.87 11.34
N LEU A 107 5.88 -2.07 12.23
CA LEU A 107 6.84 -1.02 11.90
C LEU A 107 8.27 -1.53 12.09
N LEU A 108 9.03 -1.61 11.01
CA LEU A 108 10.40 -2.11 11.01
C LEU A 108 11.39 -0.96 10.73
N GLY A 109 11.97 -0.40 11.77
CA GLY A 109 12.97 0.67 11.66
C GLY A 109 12.44 1.96 11.05
N VAL A 110 11.13 2.18 11.11
CA VAL A 110 10.46 3.38 10.59
C VAL A 110 9.55 3.99 11.65
N SER A 111 9.40 5.30 11.59
CA SER A 111 8.51 6.05 12.47
C SER A 111 7.03 5.78 12.16
N PRO A 112 6.12 5.88 13.16
CA PRO A 112 4.67 5.79 12.98
C PRO A 112 4.09 6.72 11.91
N LYS A 113 4.72 7.85 11.62
CA LYS A 113 4.30 8.77 10.54
C LYS A 113 4.24 8.10 9.14
N TYR A 114 4.91 6.97 8.96
CA TYR A 114 4.89 6.21 7.70
C TYR A 114 3.77 5.16 7.64
N ILE A 115 2.86 5.12 8.61
CA ILE A 115 1.71 4.23 8.59
C ILE A 115 0.75 4.65 7.46
N SER A 116 0.83 3.97 6.33
CA SER A 116 -0.04 4.25 5.17
C SER A 116 -1.52 3.94 5.44
N HIS A 117 -1.82 3.06 6.39
CA HIS A 117 -3.18 2.71 6.79
C HIS A 117 -3.95 3.91 7.38
N SER A 118 -3.25 4.90 7.94
CA SER A 118 -3.88 6.14 8.44
C SER A 118 -4.66 6.88 7.36
N HIS A 119 -4.23 6.77 6.10
CA HIS A 119 -4.93 7.42 4.97
C HIS A 119 -6.34 6.86 4.73
N LEU A 120 -6.63 5.65 5.19
CA LEU A 120 -8.00 5.10 5.16
C LEU A 120 -8.97 5.97 5.99
N SER A 121 -8.56 6.34 7.20
CA SER A 121 -9.36 7.22 8.05
C SER A 121 -9.39 8.65 7.51
N GLU A 122 -8.25 9.17 7.07
CA GLU A 122 -8.15 10.52 6.49
C GLU A 122 -9.11 10.68 5.29
N GLU A 123 -9.17 9.71 4.39
CA GLU A 123 -10.07 9.74 3.23
C GLU A 123 -11.54 9.59 3.63
N ARG A 124 -11.85 8.70 4.58
CA ARG A 124 -13.21 8.51 5.10
C ARG A 124 -13.77 9.76 5.75
N TYR A 125 -12.96 10.43 6.55
CA TYR A 125 -13.36 11.67 7.26
C TYR A 125 -13.16 12.92 6.42
N LYS A 126 -12.66 12.79 5.18
CA LYS A 126 -12.41 13.91 4.24
C LYS A 126 -11.65 15.05 4.91
N VAL A 127 -10.51 14.70 5.52
CA VAL A 127 -9.70 15.67 6.26
C VAL A 127 -9.35 16.91 5.41
N PRO A 128 -9.39 18.13 5.96
CA PRO A 128 -9.29 19.35 5.17
C PRO A 128 -7.90 19.63 4.58
N TYR A 129 -6.85 18.94 5.07
CA TYR A 129 -5.46 19.12 4.61
C TYR A 129 -5.08 18.17 3.46
N ARG A 130 -6.05 17.42 2.89
CA ARG A 130 -5.86 16.55 1.72
C ARG A 130 -6.95 16.74 0.70
N PHE A 131 -6.64 16.39 -0.53
CA PHE A 131 -7.60 16.38 -1.64
C PHE A 131 -7.39 15.16 -2.53
N MET A 132 -8.43 14.76 -3.23
CA MET A 132 -8.35 13.66 -4.18
C MET A 132 -7.85 14.17 -5.53
N LYS A 133 -6.61 13.82 -5.88
CA LYS A 133 -6.03 14.09 -7.19
C LYS A 133 -6.32 12.94 -8.14
N ARG A 134 -6.88 13.24 -9.32
CA ARG A 134 -7.05 12.26 -10.39
C ARG A 134 -5.78 12.17 -11.22
N VAL A 135 -5.20 10.98 -11.31
CA VAL A 135 -3.99 10.69 -12.10
C VAL A 135 -4.37 9.82 -13.29
N LYS A 136 -4.06 10.27 -14.49
CA LYS A 136 -4.27 9.53 -15.74
C LYS A 136 -3.01 8.78 -16.13
N GLY A 137 -3.18 7.65 -16.83
CA GLY A 137 -2.06 6.87 -17.33
C GLY A 137 -2.51 5.54 -17.93
N SER A 138 -1.54 4.71 -18.27
CA SER A 138 -1.74 3.36 -18.77
C SER A 138 -1.22 2.34 -17.76
N ALA A 139 -2.00 1.30 -17.49
CA ALA A 139 -1.61 0.24 -16.58
C ALA A 139 -1.81 -1.13 -17.24
N ILE A 140 -0.86 -2.02 -17.04
CA ILE A 140 -0.91 -3.43 -17.46
C ILE A 140 -1.11 -4.27 -16.21
N PHE A 141 -2.23 -4.97 -16.14
CA PHE A 141 -2.55 -5.90 -15.05
C PHE A 141 -2.72 -7.31 -15.62
N ALA A 142 -2.14 -8.31 -14.95
CA ALA A 142 -2.27 -9.72 -15.32
C ALA A 142 -2.04 -10.01 -16.82
N GLY A 143 -1.05 -9.38 -17.44
CA GLY A 143 -0.71 -9.52 -18.85
C GLY A 143 -1.62 -8.79 -19.85
N SER A 144 -2.62 -8.04 -19.36
CA SER A 144 -3.50 -7.23 -20.23
C SER A 144 -3.33 -5.74 -19.97
N MET A 145 -3.25 -4.96 -21.05
CA MET A 145 -3.28 -3.51 -20.93
C MET A 145 -4.71 -3.05 -20.65
N LYS A 146 -4.91 -2.41 -19.53
CA LYS A 146 -6.17 -1.75 -19.20
C LYS A 146 -5.99 -0.24 -19.28
N PRO A 147 -6.61 0.41 -20.27
CA PRO A 147 -6.60 1.86 -20.31
C PRO A 147 -7.29 2.41 -19.05
N ALA A 148 -6.76 3.48 -18.52
CA ALA A 148 -7.40 4.21 -17.44
C ALA A 148 -8.76 4.72 -17.93
N ARG A 149 -9.86 4.10 -17.49
CA ARG A 149 -11.22 4.54 -17.86
C ARG A 149 -11.48 5.98 -17.41
N SER A 150 -11.01 6.32 -16.23
CA SER A 150 -11.22 7.64 -15.62
C SER A 150 -10.01 8.11 -14.81
N GLY A 151 -8.91 7.40 -14.86
CA GLY A 151 -7.73 7.57 -14.02
C GLY A 151 -7.88 6.93 -12.63
N TRP A 152 -6.85 7.10 -11.81
CA TRP A 152 -6.78 6.62 -10.44
C TRP A 152 -6.71 7.79 -9.46
N GLY A 153 -7.31 7.61 -8.30
CA GLY A 153 -7.26 8.57 -7.22
C GLY A 153 -5.95 8.49 -6.44
N PHE A 154 -5.41 9.64 -6.16
CA PHE A 154 -4.29 9.79 -5.24
C PHE A 154 -4.67 10.84 -4.19
N TYR A 155 -4.78 10.43 -2.93
CA TYR A 155 -5.16 11.30 -1.84
C TYR A 155 -3.96 12.15 -1.41
N ALA A 156 -3.76 13.27 -2.13
CA ALA A 156 -2.62 14.15 -2.00
C ALA A 156 -2.80 15.15 -0.83
N ARG A 157 -1.68 15.57 -0.25
CA ARG A 157 -1.66 16.63 0.77
C ARG A 157 -1.58 18.00 0.09
N TYR A 158 -2.23 19.00 0.66
CA TYR A 158 -1.94 20.40 0.36
C TYR A 158 -0.57 20.77 0.95
N LEU A 159 0.32 21.33 0.13
CA LEU A 159 1.70 21.63 0.54
C LEU A 159 1.82 23.00 1.24
N ASP A 160 0.85 23.85 1.04
CA ASP A 160 0.73 25.20 1.59
C ASP A 160 0.01 25.25 2.95
N LEU A 161 -0.57 24.15 3.37
CA LEU A 161 -1.18 24.05 4.69
C LEU A 161 -0.15 23.53 5.70
N ASP A 162 0.37 24.44 6.52
CA ASP A 162 1.35 24.16 7.60
C ASP A 162 0.70 23.50 8.86
N THR A 163 -0.41 22.80 8.63
CA THR A 163 -1.22 22.21 9.69
C THR A 163 -1.02 20.71 9.81
N TYR A 164 0.23 20.28 9.92
CA TYR A 164 0.48 18.91 10.30
C TYR A 164 0.76 18.84 11.80
N PRO A 165 -0.21 18.47 12.65
CA PRO A 165 0.17 17.97 13.96
C PRO A 165 1.13 16.82 13.67
N GLU A 166 2.30 16.82 14.29
CA GLU A 166 3.25 15.76 14.07
C GLU A 166 2.53 14.44 14.35
N LYS A 167 2.28 13.65 13.32
CA LYS A 167 1.56 12.36 13.43
C LYS A 167 2.15 11.46 14.51
N GLU A 168 3.43 11.66 14.82
CA GLU A 168 4.13 10.95 15.87
C GLU A 168 3.50 11.18 17.23
N ASP A 169 3.17 12.41 17.61
CA ASP A 169 2.64 12.72 18.95
C ASP A 169 1.23 12.16 19.17
N VAL A 170 0.40 12.14 18.14
CA VAL A 170 -0.98 11.63 18.26
C VAL A 170 -0.99 10.11 18.27
N ILE A 171 -0.25 9.47 17.36
CA ILE A 171 -0.24 7.99 17.24
C ILE A 171 0.46 7.37 18.44
N VAL A 172 1.55 7.96 18.92
CA VAL A 172 2.28 7.44 20.09
C VAL A 172 1.45 7.58 21.37
N ARG A 173 0.70 8.64 21.55
CA ARG A 173 -0.22 8.80 22.69
C ARG A 173 -1.30 7.72 22.71
N GLU A 174 -1.95 7.44 21.57
CA GLU A 174 -2.99 6.42 21.47
C GLU A 174 -2.45 4.99 21.69
N LEU A 175 -1.21 4.70 21.31
CA LEU A 175 -0.59 3.38 21.50
C LEU A 175 -0.12 3.12 22.94
N HIS A 176 -0.03 4.16 23.80
CA HIS A 176 0.40 4.03 25.21
C HIS A 176 -0.77 3.97 26.19
N VAL A 177 -2.00 4.00 25.74
CA VAL A 177 -3.24 3.98 26.56
C VAL A 177 -3.89 2.59 26.62
N GLY A 178 -3.19 1.55 26.14
CA GLY A 178 -3.65 0.16 26.13
C GLY A 178 -2.86 -0.76 27.05
#